data_b92288d361b5bd3fd4db9825f2f4266e
#
_entry.id   b92288d361b5bd3fd4db9825f2f4266e
#
_cell.length_a   1.000
_cell.length_b   1.000
_cell.length_c   1.000
_cell.angle_alpha   90.00
_cell.angle_beta   90.00
_cell.angle_gamma   90.00
#
_symmetry.space_group_name_H-M   'P 1'
#
loop_
_entity.id
_entity.type
_entity.pdbx_description
1 polymer ?
#
loop_
_entity_poly.entity_id
_entity_poly.type
_entity_poly.pdbx_seq_one_letter_code
_entity_poly.pdbx_strand_id
1 'polypeptide(L)'
;GTAEGILLFDVKKECFLSDTLSSSLHGLQPAALVRQDDCIYIGTEEGVYIYTLSNGILEKLVDMPAGIRVHAILCQMFNRIWLATEGDGLYLYDMKTKELKNYRYEDGKSGLNSNYVRSLALDTENRLWVGTYSGLNIYKEGTDSFSSLKSSEIQEGSLSQNSVRSIFKDSQGGMWLGTYWGGLNYYHPLC
;
A
#
# COMPACT_ATOMS: atom_id res chain seq x y z
N GLY A 1 6.56 -1.20 14.31
CA GLY A 1 6.20 -2.53 14.82
C GLY A 1 7.42 -3.33 15.20
N THR A 2 7.25 -4.23 16.09
CA THR A 2 8.29 -5.17 16.53
C THR A 2 7.78 -6.60 16.34
N ALA A 3 8.64 -7.61 16.54
CA ALA A 3 8.22 -9.00 16.54
C ALA A 3 7.18 -9.32 17.64
N GLU A 4 7.10 -8.48 18.68
CA GLU A 4 6.17 -8.63 19.80
C GLU A 4 4.86 -7.83 19.61
N GLY A 5 4.76 -7.01 18.56
CA GLY A 5 3.58 -6.20 18.27
C GLY A 5 3.88 -4.73 17.97
N ILE A 6 2.94 -3.86 18.33
CA ILE A 6 3.05 -2.42 18.17
C ILE A 6 3.27 -1.78 19.54
N LEU A 7 4.30 -0.95 19.64
CA LEU A 7 4.60 -0.15 20.83
C LEU A 7 4.28 1.32 20.54
N LEU A 8 3.64 1.98 21.49
CA LEU A 8 3.39 3.42 21.45
C LEU A 8 4.54 4.15 22.15
N PHE A 9 5.15 5.12 21.46
CA PHE A 9 6.18 5.99 22.02
C PHE A 9 5.61 7.37 22.34
N ASP A 10 5.69 7.77 23.61
CA ASP A 10 5.33 9.11 24.04
C ASP A 10 6.52 10.04 23.81
N VAL A 11 6.42 10.91 22.80
CA VAL A 11 7.49 11.85 22.43
C VAL A 11 7.78 12.87 23.52
N LYS A 12 6.79 13.23 24.36
CA LYS A 12 6.99 14.21 25.44
C LYS A 12 7.68 13.59 26.65
N LYS A 13 7.39 12.33 26.94
CA LYS A 13 7.98 11.60 28.07
C LYS A 13 9.23 10.82 27.65
N GLU A 14 9.52 10.77 26.35
CA GLU A 14 10.64 10.03 25.76
C GLU A 14 10.68 8.54 26.19
N CYS A 15 9.51 7.92 26.31
CA CYS A 15 9.41 6.52 26.74
C CYS A 15 8.32 5.75 25.97
N PHE A 16 8.49 4.44 25.90
CA PHE A 16 7.43 3.54 25.42
C PHE A 16 6.37 3.35 26.50
N LEU A 17 5.11 3.45 26.08
CA LEU A 17 3.97 3.22 26.96
C LEU A 17 3.56 1.75 26.89
N SER A 18 3.33 1.15 28.07
CA SER A 18 2.64 -0.12 28.19
C SER A 18 1.14 0.17 28.28
N ASP A 19 0.48 0.27 27.13
CA ASP A 19 -0.95 0.53 27.08
C ASP A 19 -1.76 -0.64 26.49
N THR A 20 -3.08 -0.45 26.42
CA THR A 20 -4.01 -1.41 25.88
C THR A 20 -3.75 -1.72 24.40
N LEU A 21 -3.18 -0.79 23.63
CA LEU A 21 -2.85 -1.02 22.22
C LEU A 21 -1.74 -2.06 22.07
N SER A 22 -0.67 -1.95 22.86
CA SER A 22 0.43 -2.92 22.79
C SER A 22 -0.01 -4.31 23.29
N SER A 23 -0.90 -4.40 24.28
CA SER A 23 -1.42 -5.67 24.76
C SER A 23 -2.44 -6.31 23.82
N SER A 24 -3.29 -5.50 23.16
CA SER A 24 -4.29 -6.00 22.19
C SER A 24 -3.66 -6.47 20.87
N LEU A 25 -2.49 -5.93 20.53
CA LEU A 25 -1.75 -6.27 19.31
C LEU A 25 -0.57 -7.23 19.58
N HIS A 26 -0.49 -7.76 20.80
CA HIS A 26 0.53 -8.74 21.16
C HIS A 26 0.36 -10.02 20.33
N GLY A 27 1.42 -10.44 19.69
CA GLY A 27 1.43 -11.62 18.81
C GLY A 27 1.06 -11.33 17.35
N LEU A 28 0.43 -10.19 17.02
CA LEU A 28 0.26 -9.76 15.64
C LEU A 28 1.60 -9.19 15.13
N GLN A 29 2.04 -9.67 13.98
CA GLN A 29 3.23 -9.12 13.32
C GLN A 29 2.81 -8.05 12.30
N PRO A 30 2.77 -6.76 12.69
CA PRO A 30 2.35 -5.70 11.79
C PRO A 30 3.41 -5.47 10.71
N ALA A 31 2.99 -5.51 9.46
CA ALA A 31 3.82 -5.24 8.30
C ALA A 31 3.54 -3.85 7.71
N ALA A 32 2.32 -3.34 7.91
CA ALA A 32 1.89 -2.02 7.44
C ALA A 32 1.09 -1.29 8.51
N LEU A 33 1.30 0.01 8.61
CA LEU A 33 0.56 0.92 9.47
C LEU A 33 0.20 2.17 8.69
N VAL A 34 -1.07 2.51 8.64
CA VAL A 34 -1.54 3.76 8.03
C VAL A 34 -2.56 4.41 8.95
N ARG A 35 -2.32 5.67 9.28
CA ARG A 35 -3.31 6.49 9.99
C ARG A 35 -4.15 7.26 9.01
N GLN A 36 -5.45 7.19 9.19
CA GLN A 36 -6.41 8.08 8.54
C GLN A 36 -7.43 8.53 9.58
N ASP A 37 -7.53 9.84 9.77
CA ASP A 37 -8.42 10.48 10.75
C ASP A 37 -8.25 9.89 12.16
N ASP A 38 -9.30 9.31 12.72
CA ASP A 38 -9.35 8.69 14.04
C ASP A 38 -8.98 7.19 14.04
N CYS A 39 -8.55 6.65 12.89
CA CYS A 39 -8.29 5.24 12.72
C CYS A 39 -6.84 4.95 12.34
N ILE A 40 -6.31 3.84 12.87
CA ILE A 40 -5.06 3.22 12.42
C ILE A 40 -5.40 1.88 11.77
N TYR A 41 -5.04 1.75 10.49
CA TYR A 41 -5.15 0.50 9.75
C TYR A 41 -3.85 -0.28 9.87
N ILE A 42 -3.95 -1.56 10.19
CA ILE A 42 -2.82 -2.43 10.53
C ILE A 42 -2.86 -3.65 9.62
N GLY A 43 -1.88 -3.75 8.72
CA GLY A 43 -1.70 -4.90 7.84
C GLY A 43 -0.86 -5.99 8.50
N THR A 44 -1.33 -7.22 8.47
CA THR A 44 -0.66 -8.40 9.06
C THR A 44 -0.70 -9.59 8.11
N GLU A 45 -0.19 -10.74 8.53
CA GLU A 45 -0.33 -12.02 7.82
C GLU A 45 -1.73 -12.65 7.97
N GLU A 46 -2.51 -12.18 8.93
CA GLU A 46 -3.87 -12.70 9.19
C GLU A 46 -4.96 -11.84 8.55
N GLY A 47 -4.61 -10.66 8.05
CA GLY A 47 -5.56 -9.71 7.50
C GLY A 47 -5.28 -8.26 7.89
N VAL A 48 -6.31 -7.45 7.82
CA VAL A 48 -6.25 -6.03 8.18
C VAL A 48 -7.10 -5.77 9.40
N TYR A 49 -6.50 -5.11 10.38
CA TYR A 49 -7.17 -4.64 11.59
C TYR A 49 -7.34 -3.12 11.54
N ILE A 50 -8.35 -2.63 12.22
CA ILE A 50 -8.59 -1.21 12.45
C ILE A 50 -8.59 -0.94 13.95
N TYR A 51 -7.79 0.04 14.36
CA TYR A 51 -7.79 0.54 15.72
C TYR A 51 -8.33 1.97 15.73
N THR A 52 -9.39 2.19 16.51
CA THR A 52 -10.02 3.50 16.66
C THR A 52 -9.42 4.23 17.86
N LEU A 53 -8.80 5.39 17.60
CA LEU A 53 -8.06 6.15 18.61
C LEU A 53 -8.96 6.71 19.73
N SER A 54 -10.18 7.15 19.39
CA SER A 54 -11.09 7.81 20.33
C SER A 54 -11.66 6.88 21.40
N ASN A 55 -11.83 5.59 21.09
CA ASN A 55 -12.43 4.61 22.00
C ASN A 55 -11.53 3.43 22.36
N GLY A 56 -10.35 3.33 21.72
CA GLY A 56 -9.39 2.25 21.97
C GLY A 56 -9.83 0.86 21.49
N ILE A 57 -10.81 0.79 20.57
CA ILE A 57 -11.32 -0.47 20.07
C ILE A 57 -10.45 -0.96 18.91
N LEU A 58 -10.04 -2.23 18.97
CA LEU A 58 -9.37 -2.95 17.90
C LEU A 58 -10.36 -3.98 17.31
N GLU A 59 -10.58 -3.88 16.01
CA GLU A 59 -11.45 -4.79 15.27
C GLU A 59 -10.74 -5.36 14.04
N LYS A 60 -11.03 -6.58 13.67
CA LYS A 60 -10.60 -7.14 12.40
C LYS A 60 -11.49 -6.59 11.29
N LEU A 61 -10.90 -5.86 10.36
CA LEU A 61 -11.63 -5.20 9.27
C LEU A 61 -11.90 -6.16 8.12
N VAL A 62 -10.90 -6.94 7.73
CA VAL A 62 -10.99 -7.88 6.61
C VAL A 62 -10.07 -9.09 6.84
N ASP A 63 -10.58 -10.27 6.51
CA ASP A 63 -9.79 -11.50 6.43
C ASP A 63 -9.05 -11.57 5.10
N MET A 64 -7.76 -11.93 5.17
CA MET A 64 -6.99 -12.25 3.98
C MET A 64 -6.87 -13.77 3.84
N PRO A 65 -6.73 -14.29 2.60
CA PRO A 65 -6.42 -15.70 2.41
C PRO A 65 -5.16 -16.12 3.19
N ALA A 66 -5.14 -17.34 3.70
CA ALA A 66 -4.06 -17.84 4.53
C ALA A 66 -2.68 -17.69 3.84
N GLY A 67 -1.70 -17.20 4.56
CA GLY A 67 -0.34 -16.96 4.08
C GLY A 67 -0.17 -15.68 3.23
N ILE A 68 -1.18 -14.85 3.12
CA ILE A 68 -1.11 -13.59 2.38
C ILE A 68 -0.83 -12.44 3.35
N ARG A 69 0.39 -11.92 3.29
CA ARG A 69 0.83 -10.79 4.11
C ARG A 69 0.51 -9.45 3.45
N VAL A 70 -0.20 -8.58 4.17
CA VAL A 70 -0.45 -7.19 3.76
C VAL A 70 0.68 -6.32 4.29
N HIS A 71 1.55 -5.84 3.41
CA HIS A 71 2.73 -5.05 3.79
C HIS A 71 2.69 -3.57 3.38
N ALA A 72 1.69 -3.17 2.59
CA ALA A 72 1.36 -1.76 2.38
C ALA A 72 -0.15 -1.56 2.28
N ILE A 73 -0.61 -0.48 2.86
CA ILE A 73 -2.02 -0.07 2.88
C ILE A 73 -2.10 1.35 2.37
N LEU A 74 -3.10 1.64 1.55
CA LEU A 74 -3.39 2.99 1.11
C LEU A 74 -4.89 3.23 1.15
N CYS A 75 -5.29 4.22 1.94
CA CYS A 75 -6.66 4.66 2.00
C CYS A 75 -6.94 5.70 0.92
N GLN A 76 -7.96 5.47 0.13
CA GLN A 76 -8.42 6.37 -0.93
C GLN A 76 -9.81 6.92 -0.60
N MET A 77 -10.16 8.08 -1.16
CA MET A 77 -11.51 8.64 -1.04
C MET A 77 -12.58 7.60 -1.42
N PHE A 78 -13.82 7.81 -0.97
CA PHE A 78 -14.95 6.91 -1.20
C PHE A 78 -14.90 5.56 -0.48
N ASN A 79 -14.26 5.52 0.70
CA ASN A 79 -14.18 4.32 1.54
C ASN A 79 -13.45 3.14 0.90
N ARG A 80 -12.49 3.39 0.03
CA ARG A 80 -11.66 2.38 -0.63
C ARG A 80 -10.33 2.22 0.10
N ILE A 81 -9.95 0.97 0.35
CA ILE A 81 -8.66 0.62 0.93
C ILE A 81 -7.94 -0.32 -0.01
N TRP A 82 -6.77 0.10 -0.47
CA TRP A 82 -5.88 -0.71 -1.28
C TRP A 82 -4.88 -1.44 -0.41
N LEU A 83 -4.73 -2.75 -0.61
CA LEU A 83 -3.89 -3.64 0.17
C LEU A 83 -2.86 -4.29 -0.74
N ALA A 84 -1.60 -3.96 -0.54
CA ALA A 84 -0.49 -4.54 -1.30
C ALA A 84 -0.01 -5.83 -0.66
N THR A 85 0.18 -6.87 -1.47
CA THR A 85 0.64 -8.18 -1.00
C THR A 85 1.93 -8.63 -1.69
N GLU A 86 2.64 -9.53 -1.05
CA GLU A 86 3.86 -10.13 -1.57
C GLU A 86 3.55 -11.49 -2.21
N GLY A 87 3.23 -11.47 -3.51
CA GLY A 87 2.98 -12.69 -4.31
C GLY A 87 1.52 -12.95 -4.67
N ASP A 88 0.55 -12.22 -4.10
CA ASP A 88 -0.87 -12.40 -4.41
C ASP A 88 -1.56 -11.18 -5.02
N GLY A 89 -0.77 -10.21 -5.50
CA GLY A 89 -1.26 -9.03 -6.19
C GLY A 89 -1.73 -7.91 -5.27
N LEU A 90 -2.73 -7.19 -5.74
CA LEU A 90 -3.31 -6.03 -5.09
C LEU A 90 -4.77 -6.29 -4.77
N TYR A 91 -5.18 -5.98 -3.56
CA TYR A 91 -6.58 -6.06 -3.17
C TYR A 91 -7.19 -4.67 -3.02
N LEU A 92 -8.43 -4.54 -3.41
CA LEU A 92 -9.29 -3.41 -3.12
C LEU A 92 -10.40 -3.87 -2.16
N TYR A 93 -10.45 -3.28 -0.99
CA TYR A 93 -11.53 -3.44 -0.03
C TYR A 93 -12.43 -2.21 -0.07
N ASP A 94 -13.70 -2.40 -0.35
CA ASP A 94 -14.71 -1.35 -0.25
C ASP A 94 -15.37 -1.41 1.13
N MET A 95 -15.15 -0.38 1.94
CA MET A 95 -15.67 -0.32 3.32
C MET A 95 -17.19 -0.22 3.36
N LYS A 96 -17.84 0.25 2.30
CA LYS A 96 -19.30 0.42 2.25
C LYS A 96 -20.00 -0.90 1.89
N THR A 97 -19.53 -1.58 0.84
CA THR A 97 -20.12 -2.86 0.40
C THR A 97 -19.56 -4.05 1.14
N LYS A 98 -18.41 -3.89 1.82
CA LYS A 98 -17.63 -4.96 2.47
C LYS A 98 -17.08 -5.99 1.48
N GLU A 99 -16.99 -5.63 0.22
CA GLU A 99 -16.44 -6.48 -0.83
C GLU A 99 -14.92 -6.37 -0.90
N LEU A 100 -14.27 -7.50 -1.08
CA LEU A 100 -12.84 -7.62 -1.31
C LEU A 100 -12.59 -8.11 -2.73
N LYS A 101 -11.95 -7.28 -3.56
CA LYS A 101 -11.61 -7.59 -4.95
C LYS A 101 -10.10 -7.77 -5.08
N ASN A 102 -9.66 -8.81 -5.80
CA ASN A 102 -8.25 -9.07 -6.08
C ASN A 102 -7.89 -8.75 -7.53
N TYR A 103 -6.80 -8.04 -7.73
CA TYR A 103 -6.16 -7.77 -9.00
C TYR A 103 -4.82 -8.50 -9.06
N ARG A 104 -4.63 -9.33 -10.06
CA ARG A 104 -3.43 -10.15 -10.23
C ARG A 104 -2.78 -9.91 -11.59
N TYR A 105 -1.52 -10.35 -11.68
CA TYR A 105 -0.85 -10.48 -12.96
C TYR A 105 -1.56 -11.55 -13.81
N GLU A 106 -1.97 -11.16 -15.01
CA GLU A 106 -2.56 -12.04 -15.99
C GLU A 106 -1.94 -11.75 -17.36
N ASP A 107 -1.37 -12.77 -17.98
CA ASP A 107 -0.76 -12.65 -19.31
C ASP A 107 -1.76 -12.15 -20.35
N GLY A 108 -1.37 -11.09 -21.09
CA GLY A 108 -2.15 -10.52 -22.19
C GLY A 108 -3.41 -9.75 -21.78
N LYS A 109 -3.63 -9.52 -20.47
CA LYS A 109 -4.75 -8.74 -19.96
C LYS A 109 -4.28 -7.42 -19.35
N SER A 110 -5.23 -6.48 -19.18
CA SER A 110 -5.01 -5.17 -18.57
C SER A 110 -4.90 -5.24 -17.03
N GLY A 111 -4.27 -6.29 -16.51
CA GLY A 111 -4.02 -6.50 -15.10
C GLY A 111 -2.70 -5.89 -14.62
N LEU A 112 -2.29 -6.27 -13.41
CA LEU A 112 -0.97 -5.93 -12.90
C LEU A 112 0.14 -6.57 -13.73
N ASN A 113 1.32 -5.97 -13.75
CA ASN A 113 2.50 -6.55 -14.38
C ASN A 113 3.30 -7.49 -13.45
N SER A 114 2.91 -7.62 -12.18
CA SER A 114 3.47 -8.56 -11.21
C SER A 114 2.54 -8.71 -9.99
N ASN A 115 2.51 -9.90 -9.41
CA ASN A 115 1.81 -10.16 -8.14
C ASN A 115 2.61 -9.71 -6.90
N TYR A 116 3.87 -9.32 -7.08
CA TYR A 116 4.69 -8.74 -6.01
C TYR A 116 4.51 -7.22 -6.01
N VAL A 117 3.51 -6.73 -5.26
CA VAL A 117 3.23 -5.30 -5.11
C VAL A 117 4.10 -4.75 -3.98
N ARG A 118 4.83 -3.66 -4.24
CA ARG A 118 5.84 -3.10 -3.31
C ARG A 118 5.43 -1.80 -2.66
N SER A 119 4.75 -0.94 -3.40
CA SER A 119 4.42 0.41 -2.94
C SER A 119 3.16 0.93 -3.61
N LEU A 120 2.45 1.78 -2.89
CA LEU A 120 1.21 2.42 -3.31
C LEU A 120 1.31 3.93 -3.07
N ALA A 121 0.82 4.73 -4.00
CA ALA A 121 0.66 6.16 -3.82
C ALA A 121 -0.52 6.68 -4.66
N LEU A 122 -1.07 7.83 -4.27
CA LEU A 122 -2.02 8.58 -5.08
C LEU A 122 -1.33 9.81 -5.65
N ASP A 123 -1.56 10.10 -6.93
CA ASP A 123 -1.14 11.36 -7.53
C ASP A 123 -2.11 12.52 -7.21
N THR A 124 -1.92 13.66 -7.84
CA THR A 124 -2.76 14.85 -7.64
C THR A 124 -4.18 14.70 -8.19
N GLU A 125 -4.38 13.79 -9.15
CA GLU A 125 -5.69 13.46 -9.73
C GLU A 125 -6.36 12.31 -8.99
N ASN A 126 -5.80 11.89 -7.83
CA ASN A 126 -6.27 10.76 -7.04
C ASN A 126 -6.20 9.41 -7.78
N ARG A 127 -5.35 9.29 -8.81
CA ARG A 127 -5.09 8.02 -9.50
C ARG A 127 -4.13 7.18 -8.66
N LEU A 128 -4.42 5.90 -8.56
CA LEU A 128 -3.57 4.96 -7.82
C LEU A 128 -2.36 4.56 -8.69
N TRP A 129 -1.18 4.74 -8.13
CA TRP A 129 0.10 4.27 -8.64
C TRP A 129 0.57 3.07 -7.83
N VAL A 130 0.91 2.00 -8.52
CA VAL A 130 1.24 0.69 -7.94
C VAL A 130 2.63 0.27 -8.39
N GLY A 131 3.60 0.38 -7.51
CA GLY A 131 4.95 -0.09 -7.74
C GLY A 131 5.05 -1.60 -7.51
N THR A 132 5.56 -2.31 -8.49
CA THR A 132 5.70 -3.76 -8.42
C THR A 132 7.14 -4.21 -8.70
N TYR A 133 7.38 -5.51 -8.58
CA TYR A 133 8.67 -6.10 -8.95
C TYR A 133 8.97 -5.98 -10.46
N SER A 134 7.94 -5.84 -11.32
CA SER A 134 8.09 -5.85 -12.78
C SER A 134 7.61 -4.57 -13.48
N GLY A 135 7.59 -3.45 -12.76
CA GLY A 135 7.26 -2.13 -13.30
C GLY A 135 6.29 -1.34 -12.43
N LEU A 136 5.88 -0.20 -12.97
CA LEU A 136 4.85 0.66 -12.42
C LEU A 136 3.51 0.36 -13.10
N ASN A 137 2.44 0.34 -12.32
CA ASN A 137 1.08 0.26 -12.84
C ASN A 137 0.28 1.48 -12.36
N ILE A 138 -0.58 2.02 -13.23
CA ILE A 138 -1.50 3.10 -12.90
C ILE A 138 -2.92 2.62 -13.13
N TYR A 139 -3.73 2.65 -12.09
CA TYR A 139 -5.12 2.21 -12.13
C TYR A 139 -5.99 3.16 -12.94
N LYS A 140 -6.80 2.60 -13.82
CA LYS A 140 -7.79 3.28 -14.65
C LYS A 140 -9.20 2.95 -14.16
N GLU A 141 -9.78 3.83 -13.40
CA GLU A 141 -11.10 3.61 -12.78
C GLU A 141 -12.20 3.34 -13.81
N GLY A 142 -12.23 4.09 -14.91
CA GLY A 142 -13.28 3.97 -15.94
C GLY A 142 -13.33 2.61 -16.67
N THR A 143 -12.23 1.88 -16.69
CA THR A 143 -12.12 0.55 -17.32
C THR A 143 -11.78 -0.55 -16.33
N ASP A 144 -11.63 -0.20 -15.04
CA ASP A 144 -11.26 -1.12 -13.97
C ASP A 144 -10.04 -1.98 -14.32
N SER A 145 -8.99 -1.33 -14.83
CA SER A 145 -7.78 -1.97 -15.35
C SER A 145 -6.54 -1.16 -15.02
N PHE A 146 -5.36 -1.68 -15.37
CA PHE A 146 -4.08 -1.01 -15.15
C PHE A 146 -3.38 -0.71 -16.48
N SER A 147 -2.78 0.48 -16.58
CA SER A 147 -1.73 0.74 -17.56
C SER A 147 -0.38 0.47 -16.92
N SER A 148 0.51 -0.19 -17.65
CA SER A 148 1.83 -0.57 -17.16
C SER A 148 2.93 0.26 -17.83
N LEU A 149 3.90 0.73 -17.02
CA LEU A 149 5.15 1.31 -17.49
C LEU A 149 6.29 0.39 -17.05
N LYS A 150 7.19 0.12 -18.01
CA LYS A 150 8.39 -0.70 -17.82
C LYS A 150 9.63 0.03 -18.31
N SER A 151 10.80 -0.43 -17.88
CA SER A 151 12.06 0.02 -18.47
C SER A 151 12.18 -0.46 -19.93
N SER A 152 12.73 0.39 -20.77
CA SER A 152 13.00 0.10 -22.18
C SER A 152 14.28 0.78 -22.60
N GLU A 153 15.16 0.07 -23.29
CA GLU A 153 16.39 0.62 -23.85
C GLU A 153 16.13 1.53 -25.05
N ILE A 154 14.95 1.43 -25.66
CA ILE A 154 14.60 2.11 -26.91
C ILE A 154 13.66 3.29 -26.66
N GLN A 155 12.85 3.21 -25.61
CA GLN A 155 11.82 4.23 -25.35
C GLN A 155 12.33 5.27 -24.37
N GLU A 156 12.50 6.50 -24.84
CA GLU A 156 12.79 7.66 -23.99
C GLU A 156 11.66 7.87 -22.97
N GLY A 157 12.02 8.28 -21.76
CA GLY A 157 11.06 8.48 -20.66
C GLY A 157 10.55 7.20 -20.03
N SER A 158 11.10 6.03 -20.38
CA SER A 158 10.82 4.79 -19.70
C SER A 158 11.44 4.73 -18.30
N LEU A 159 11.01 3.78 -17.46
CA LEU A 159 11.62 3.56 -16.15
C LEU A 159 13.11 3.19 -16.31
N SER A 160 13.93 3.68 -15.39
CA SER A 160 15.36 3.29 -15.31
C SER A 160 15.54 1.80 -15.00
N GLN A 161 14.57 1.20 -14.26
CA GLN A 161 14.56 -0.22 -13.92
C GLN A 161 13.16 -0.65 -13.48
N ASN A 162 12.79 -1.92 -13.73
CA ASN A 162 11.44 -2.42 -13.49
C ASN A 162 11.05 -2.61 -12.03
N SER A 163 11.99 -2.91 -11.14
CA SER A 163 11.65 -3.17 -9.73
C SER A 163 11.42 -1.87 -8.96
N VAL A 164 10.17 -1.39 -8.95
CA VAL A 164 9.76 -0.17 -8.24
C VAL A 164 9.50 -0.51 -6.77
N ARG A 165 10.37 -0.04 -5.87
CA ARG A 165 10.30 -0.33 -4.43
C ARG A 165 9.52 0.69 -3.63
N SER A 166 9.60 1.95 -4.03
CA SER A 166 8.95 3.05 -3.32
C SER A 166 8.37 4.05 -4.29
N ILE A 167 7.25 4.63 -3.93
CA ILE A 167 6.62 5.73 -4.63
C ILE A 167 6.33 6.82 -3.59
N PHE A 168 6.71 8.05 -3.92
CA PHE A 168 6.47 9.19 -3.06
C PHE A 168 5.93 10.35 -3.89
N LYS A 169 4.88 10.99 -3.41
CA LYS A 169 4.34 12.22 -3.97
C LYS A 169 4.86 13.40 -3.17
N ASP A 170 5.53 14.34 -3.82
CA ASP A 170 5.99 15.55 -3.18
C ASP A 170 4.87 16.60 -3.02
N SER A 171 5.19 17.69 -2.33
CA SER A 171 4.23 18.79 -2.08
C SER A 171 3.82 19.58 -3.34
N GLN A 172 4.55 19.43 -4.44
CA GLN A 172 4.27 20.08 -5.72
C GLN A 172 3.49 19.16 -6.69
N GLY A 173 3.21 17.92 -6.25
CA GLY A 173 2.50 16.93 -7.03
C GLY A 173 3.38 16.05 -7.90
N GLY A 174 4.70 16.22 -7.84
CA GLY A 174 5.65 15.35 -8.51
C GLY A 174 5.69 13.96 -7.89
N MET A 175 5.84 12.94 -8.74
CA MET A 175 5.90 11.54 -8.33
C MET A 175 7.34 11.04 -8.43
N TRP A 176 7.88 10.59 -7.30
CA TRP A 176 9.22 10.03 -7.17
C TRP A 176 9.14 8.52 -7.07
N LEU A 177 9.89 7.83 -7.89
CA LEU A 177 9.89 6.37 -7.96
C LEU A 177 11.30 5.86 -7.66
N GLY A 178 11.46 5.23 -6.50
CA GLY A 178 12.70 4.54 -6.14
C GLY A 178 12.71 3.12 -6.70
N THR A 179 13.73 2.79 -7.48
CA THR A 179 13.94 1.45 -8.04
C THR A 179 15.02 0.68 -7.27
N TYR A 180 15.09 -0.63 -7.48
CA TYR A 180 16.01 -1.49 -6.70
C TYR A 180 17.49 -1.18 -7.00
N TRP A 181 17.85 -1.03 -8.30
CA TRP A 181 19.23 -0.76 -8.75
C TRP A 181 19.34 0.42 -9.72
N GLY A 182 18.23 0.92 -10.25
CA GLY A 182 18.20 1.96 -11.29
C GLY A 182 18.12 3.38 -10.75
N GLY A 183 18.24 3.59 -9.42
CA GLY A 183 18.17 4.92 -8.81
C GLY A 183 16.75 5.46 -8.73
N LEU A 184 16.59 6.76 -8.99
CA LEU A 184 15.32 7.49 -8.88
C LEU A 184 14.80 7.89 -10.26
N ASN A 185 13.48 7.76 -10.44
CA ASN A 185 12.75 8.33 -11.55
C ASN A 185 11.83 9.42 -11.01
N TYR A 186 11.68 10.49 -11.77
CA TYR A 186 10.81 11.60 -11.42
C TYR A 186 9.82 11.87 -12.53
N TYR A 187 8.56 11.96 -12.17
CA TYR A 187 7.48 12.38 -13.06
C TYR A 187 6.82 13.62 -12.49
N HIS A 188 6.72 14.66 -13.31
CA HIS A 188 5.99 15.88 -12.98
C HIS A 188 4.77 16.01 -13.89
N PRO A 189 3.55 16.24 -13.35
CA PRO A 189 2.32 16.25 -14.14
C PRO A 189 2.23 17.43 -15.15
N LEU A 190 3.12 18.42 -15.03
CA LEU A 190 3.16 19.61 -15.92
C LEU A 190 4.31 19.57 -16.94
N CYS A 191 5.05 18.48 -17.03
CA CYS A 191 6.19 18.32 -17.98
C CYS A 191 5.86 17.27 -19.03
#